data_dcac23b1fc66868474da3e1fe2e3f632
#
_entry.id   dcac23b1fc66868474da3e1fe2e3f632
#
_cell.length_a   1.000
_cell.length_b   1.000
_cell.length_c   1.000
_cell.angle_alpha   90.00
_cell.angle_beta   90.00
_cell.angle_gamma   90.00
#
_symmetry.space_group_name_H-M   'P 1'
#
loop_
_entity.id
_entity.type
_entity.pdbx_description
1 polymer ?
#
loop_
_entity_poly.entity_id
_entity_poly.type
_entity_poly.pdbx_seq_one_letter_code
_entity_poly.pdbx_strand_id
1 'polypeptide(L)'
;MRKESGRRVIRQRMACAAAVLLGITAWSGARAATTSPRATPNFGPNVLIFNPKMPMAGIQKQINRVYAVEQNNQFGPQRYALVFLPGTYHVNVPVGYYTEVLGVGASPNDVHIYGDVHSDGHGPRHIALSNFWRSAEGFAVTPTGGTMQWAVSQAAPLRRMHIEGNLALSQQGGWSSGGWMADSVVGGTVDSGTQQQWISRNCAWQHWKGANWNMVFVGVTRPPAGVWPKPPYTTVAKTPVVRETPFLVVNAAGEYGVRLPELRRNSVGVTWEGGSTPGKTIPIGDFYIAHANRDTAATMNKALAQGKDLLLTPGIYDLSAPLRVERANTVVLGLGLATLRPVDGTAAMTTADADGITISGILFDAGPKESPVLLRVGPVGSKARHESDPILLSDVFFRVGGDGIGKTRINMEIDSNDTILDHTWIWRADHGAGVGWTSNVSLNGLVVNGNHVTVYGLFVEHHQHYQVLWNGNYGRTYFYQSEIPYDPPVQSVWRSAPGMDGWASYKVANDVTHHEAWGLGIYSVFLHPHVVLSHAIEVPETPGVRFHHMITVALGPLDGAIENVIDNTGGPTSHHPRVTPQVAEFPPPGK
;
A
#
# COMPACT_ATOMS: atom_id res chain seq x y z
N MET A 1 6.84 74.58 -28.69
CA MET A 1 7.54 75.54 -27.86
C MET A 1 8.58 74.75 -27.07
N ARG A 2 9.81 74.79 -27.49
CA ARG A 2 10.96 75.54 -26.97
C ARG A 2 11.15 75.28 -25.47
N LYS A 3 12.32 74.87 -24.90
CA LYS A 3 13.76 74.97 -25.23
C LYS A 3 14.52 73.98 -24.31
N GLU A 4 15.52 73.27 -24.77
CA GLU A 4 16.98 73.51 -24.65
C GLU A 4 17.42 73.96 -23.26
N SER A 5 18.51 73.52 -22.65
CA SER A 5 19.90 73.17 -22.95
C SER A 5 20.57 72.86 -21.63
N GLY A 6 21.66 72.20 -21.46
CA GLY A 6 22.97 72.43 -21.92
C GLY A 6 24.03 71.50 -21.30
N ARG A 7 25.02 71.24 -22.04
CA ARG A 7 26.26 70.50 -21.76
C ARG A 7 27.18 71.21 -20.73
N ARG A 8 27.99 70.38 -20.01
CA ARG A 8 29.41 70.75 -19.76
C ARG A 8 30.29 69.52 -19.61
N VAL A 9 31.27 69.45 -20.47
CA VAL A 9 32.45 68.58 -20.50
C VAL A 9 33.57 69.29 -19.72
N ILE A 10 34.33 68.56 -18.89
CA ILE A 10 35.69 68.97 -18.50
C ILE A 10 36.62 67.75 -18.62
N ARG A 11 37.61 67.87 -19.49
CA ARG A 11 38.82 67.05 -19.62
C ARG A 11 39.90 67.56 -18.68
N GLN A 12 40.68 66.67 -18.08
CA GLN A 12 42.15 66.84 -17.86
C GLN A 12 42.69 65.56 -17.24
N ARG A 13 43.55 64.90 -17.88
CA ARG A 13 44.96 64.93 -18.26
C ARG A 13 45.79 63.92 -17.44
N MET A 14 46.55 63.17 -18.18
CA MET A 14 47.52 62.12 -17.81
C MET A 14 48.59 62.56 -16.81
N ALA A 15 49.02 61.58 -16.00
CA ALA A 15 50.43 61.45 -15.61
C ALA A 15 50.79 59.95 -15.50
N CYS A 16 51.78 59.54 -16.29
CA CYS A 16 52.41 58.22 -16.22
C CYS A 16 53.32 58.12 -15.01
N ALA A 17 53.26 57.04 -14.26
CA ALA A 17 54.35 56.55 -13.44
C ALA A 17 54.45 55.02 -13.62
N ALA A 18 55.57 54.61 -14.23
CA ALA A 18 55.92 53.20 -14.38
C ALA A 18 56.48 52.67 -13.05
N ALA A 19 55.89 51.62 -12.52
CA ALA A 19 56.50 50.81 -11.46
C ALA A 19 56.50 49.34 -11.93
N VAL A 20 57.72 48.83 -12.13
CA VAL A 20 58.01 47.40 -12.39
C VAL A 20 57.74 46.65 -11.08
N LEU A 21 56.80 45.71 -11.09
CA LEU A 21 56.62 44.74 -10.02
C LEU A 21 56.73 43.34 -10.61
N LEU A 22 57.69 42.61 -10.06
CA LEU A 22 57.96 41.19 -10.32
C LEU A 22 56.71 40.37 -10.03
N GLY A 23 56.27 39.60 -11.02
CA GLY A 23 55.20 38.66 -10.89
C GLY A 23 55.65 37.42 -10.11
N ILE A 24 55.05 37.21 -8.94
CA ILE A 24 55.02 35.92 -8.26
C ILE A 24 53.69 35.26 -8.65
N THR A 25 53.74 34.33 -9.58
CA THR A 25 52.61 33.46 -9.90
C THR A 25 52.42 32.48 -8.75
N ALA A 26 51.51 32.79 -7.84
CA ALA A 26 50.99 31.84 -6.87
C ALA A 26 50.05 30.87 -7.64
N TRP A 27 50.52 29.70 -7.91
CA TRP A 27 49.69 28.58 -8.36
C TRP A 27 48.79 28.16 -7.19
N SER A 28 47.58 28.69 -7.14
CA SER A 28 46.53 28.16 -6.27
C SER A 28 46.07 26.83 -6.88
N GLY A 29 46.73 25.76 -6.50
CA GLY A 29 46.22 24.41 -6.72
C GLY A 29 44.87 24.29 -6.01
N ALA A 30 43.79 24.32 -6.79
CA ALA A 30 42.49 23.88 -6.30
C ALA A 30 42.64 22.42 -5.90
N ARG A 31 42.81 22.17 -4.58
CA ARG A 31 42.65 20.84 -4.04
C ARG A 31 41.21 20.45 -4.33
N ALA A 32 41.01 19.53 -5.26
CA ALA A 32 39.77 18.79 -5.37
C ALA A 32 39.51 18.20 -3.98
N ALA A 33 38.46 18.65 -3.33
CA ALA A 33 38.01 18.04 -2.09
C ALA A 33 37.65 16.60 -2.46
N THR A 34 38.51 15.66 -2.08
CA THR A 34 38.18 14.25 -2.08
C THR A 34 37.11 14.09 -1.01
N THR A 35 35.85 14.16 -1.42
CA THR A 35 34.74 13.76 -0.56
C THR A 35 34.93 12.28 -0.30
N SER A 36 35.35 11.93 0.90
CA SER A 36 35.31 10.55 1.37
C SER A 36 33.90 10.01 1.10
N PRO A 37 33.77 8.77 0.58
CA PRO A 37 32.48 8.17 0.39
C PRO A 37 31.70 8.29 1.72
N ARG A 38 30.55 8.96 1.71
CA ARG A 38 29.70 8.98 2.91
C ARG A 38 29.38 7.54 3.29
N ALA A 39 29.57 7.21 4.54
CA ALA A 39 29.27 5.87 5.04
C ALA A 39 27.82 5.52 4.74
N THR A 40 27.58 4.27 4.28
CA THR A 40 26.23 3.73 4.12
C THR A 40 25.46 3.91 5.42
N PRO A 41 24.21 4.42 5.38
CA PRO A 41 23.40 4.55 6.59
C PRO A 41 23.26 3.20 7.28
N ASN A 42 23.21 3.21 8.60
CA ASN A 42 22.99 1.99 9.36
C ASN A 42 21.49 1.64 9.36
N PHE A 43 21.07 0.75 8.46
CA PHE A 43 19.70 0.23 8.41
C PHE A 43 19.48 -1.02 9.27
N GLY A 44 20.49 -1.45 10.04
CA GLY A 44 20.42 -2.65 10.88
C GLY A 44 20.70 -3.97 10.12
N PRO A 45 20.77 -5.08 10.85
CA PRO A 45 21.21 -6.36 10.29
C PRO A 45 20.20 -7.06 9.37
N ASN A 46 18.93 -6.65 9.42
CA ASN A 46 17.85 -7.25 8.62
C ASN A 46 17.61 -6.52 7.30
N VAL A 47 18.38 -5.47 7.00
CA VAL A 47 18.45 -4.85 5.69
C VAL A 47 19.72 -5.35 5.00
N LEU A 48 19.55 -6.25 4.03
CA LEU A 48 20.64 -6.82 3.27
C LEU A 48 20.84 -6.00 2.00
N ILE A 49 21.97 -5.30 1.92
CA ILE A 49 22.30 -4.45 0.78
C ILE A 49 23.23 -5.20 -0.17
N PHE A 50 22.76 -5.42 -1.39
CA PHE A 50 23.49 -6.10 -2.45
C PHE A 50 24.06 -5.07 -3.43
N ASN A 51 25.34 -5.24 -3.70
CA ASN A 51 26.10 -4.45 -4.66
C ASN A 51 26.45 -5.32 -5.86
N PRO A 52 26.32 -4.88 -7.11
CA PRO A 52 26.61 -5.70 -8.30
C PRO A 52 28.07 -6.17 -8.41
N LYS A 53 28.98 -5.57 -7.63
CA LYS A 53 30.39 -6.03 -7.52
C LYS A 53 30.59 -7.20 -6.56
N MET A 54 29.59 -7.56 -5.76
CA MET A 54 29.67 -8.73 -4.87
C MET A 54 29.61 -10.02 -5.69
N PRO A 55 30.27 -11.11 -5.25
CA PRO A 55 30.10 -12.41 -5.89
C PRO A 55 28.64 -12.86 -5.85
N MET A 56 28.06 -13.19 -7.02
CA MET A 56 26.64 -13.58 -7.14
C MET A 56 26.30 -14.79 -6.26
N ALA A 57 27.21 -15.76 -6.11
CA ALA A 57 27.03 -16.89 -5.20
C ALA A 57 26.90 -16.45 -3.74
N GLY A 58 27.60 -15.37 -3.35
CA GLY A 58 27.50 -14.79 -2.01
C GLY A 58 26.16 -14.09 -1.77
N ILE A 59 25.65 -13.39 -2.78
CA ILE A 59 24.30 -12.77 -2.77
C ILE A 59 23.25 -13.88 -2.65
N GLN A 60 23.31 -14.89 -3.54
CA GLN A 60 22.37 -16.02 -3.54
C GLN A 60 22.31 -16.75 -2.21
N LYS A 61 23.49 -16.97 -1.58
CA LYS A 61 23.56 -17.61 -0.26
C LYS A 61 22.81 -16.81 0.82
N GLN A 62 22.88 -15.49 0.76
CA GLN A 62 22.18 -14.62 1.72
C GLN A 62 20.66 -14.64 1.46
N ILE A 63 20.22 -14.56 0.20
CA ILE A 63 18.82 -14.68 -0.19
C ILE A 63 18.24 -16.00 0.30
N ASN A 64 18.92 -17.12 0.01
CA ASN A 64 18.48 -18.45 0.44
C ASN A 64 18.36 -18.57 1.95
N ARG A 65 19.27 -17.93 2.72
CA ARG A 65 19.20 -17.90 4.18
C ARG A 65 17.96 -17.17 4.69
N VAL A 66 17.61 -16.03 4.09
CA VAL A 66 16.40 -15.29 4.44
C VAL A 66 15.16 -16.13 4.09
N TYR A 67 15.11 -16.68 2.88
CA TYR A 67 13.97 -17.48 2.47
C TYR A 67 13.78 -18.74 3.33
N ALA A 68 14.86 -19.40 3.75
CA ALA A 68 14.78 -20.56 4.64
C ALA A 68 14.08 -20.25 5.98
N VAL A 69 14.19 -19.00 6.46
CA VAL A 69 13.45 -18.51 7.63
C VAL A 69 12.02 -18.13 7.26
N GLU A 70 11.86 -17.37 6.18
CA GLU A 70 10.61 -16.66 5.90
C GLU A 70 9.59 -17.46 5.09
N GLN A 71 9.96 -18.60 4.47
CA GLN A 71 9.03 -19.40 3.66
C GLN A 71 7.79 -19.90 4.43
N ASN A 72 7.92 -20.10 5.76
CA ASN A 72 6.84 -20.59 6.64
C ASN A 72 6.57 -19.65 7.83
N ASN A 73 7.08 -18.44 7.80
CA ASN A 73 7.08 -17.50 8.94
C ASN A 73 5.82 -16.62 8.99
N GLN A 74 4.63 -17.17 8.73
CA GLN A 74 3.39 -16.40 8.63
C GLN A 74 3.10 -15.51 9.85
N PHE A 75 3.45 -15.95 11.05
CA PHE A 75 3.21 -15.21 12.29
C PHE A 75 4.48 -14.98 13.13
N GLY A 76 5.64 -15.28 12.58
CA GLY A 76 6.91 -15.11 13.29
C GLY A 76 7.38 -13.65 13.36
N PRO A 77 8.40 -13.40 14.21
CA PRO A 77 8.87 -12.05 14.47
C PRO A 77 9.89 -11.52 13.47
N GLN A 78 10.46 -12.37 12.59
CA GLN A 78 11.50 -11.95 11.66
C GLN A 78 10.93 -11.09 10.53
N ARG A 79 11.70 -10.12 10.07
CA ARG A 79 11.39 -9.22 8.95
C ARG A 79 12.66 -8.84 8.25
N TYR A 80 12.65 -8.81 6.91
CA TYR A 80 13.82 -8.51 6.10
C TYR A 80 13.52 -7.56 4.93
N ALA A 81 14.50 -6.73 4.58
CA ALA A 81 14.54 -6.00 3.33
C ALA A 81 15.77 -6.43 2.52
N LEU A 82 15.56 -6.89 1.30
CA LEU A 82 16.59 -7.25 0.32
C LEU A 82 16.76 -6.07 -0.64
N VAL A 83 17.80 -5.28 -0.45
CA VAL A 83 18.04 -4.01 -1.15
C VAL A 83 19.09 -4.20 -2.23
N PHE A 84 18.70 -4.00 -3.48
CA PHE A 84 19.58 -4.09 -4.65
C PHE A 84 19.98 -2.69 -5.11
N LEU A 85 21.28 -2.38 -5.04
CA LEU A 85 21.84 -1.14 -5.60
C LEU A 85 21.79 -1.15 -7.14
N PRO A 86 21.83 0.00 -7.81
CA PRO A 86 21.88 0.06 -9.26
C PRO A 86 22.94 -0.86 -9.88
N GLY A 87 22.54 -1.66 -10.88
CA GLY A 87 23.37 -2.62 -11.59
C GLY A 87 22.64 -3.91 -11.94
N THR A 88 23.41 -4.90 -12.39
CA THR A 88 22.93 -6.18 -12.93
C THR A 88 23.23 -7.33 -11.98
N TYR A 89 22.26 -8.20 -11.78
CA TYR A 89 22.33 -9.35 -10.87
C TYR A 89 21.84 -10.62 -11.58
N HIS A 90 22.57 -11.73 -11.39
CA HIS A 90 22.19 -13.05 -11.86
C HIS A 90 21.86 -13.92 -10.63
N VAL A 91 20.63 -13.82 -10.15
CA VAL A 91 20.17 -14.46 -8.92
C VAL A 91 18.73 -14.93 -9.04
N ASN A 92 18.35 -15.89 -8.20
CA ASN A 92 16.98 -16.31 -7.96
C ASN A 92 16.52 -15.81 -6.58
N VAL A 93 15.38 -15.10 -6.55
CA VAL A 93 14.87 -14.43 -5.34
C VAL A 93 13.48 -14.99 -5.00
N PRO A 94 13.41 -16.12 -4.28
CA PRO A 94 12.15 -16.56 -3.68
C PRO A 94 11.76 -15.60 -2.56
N VAL A 95 10.49 -15.16 -2.54
CA VAL A 95 10.01 -14.14 -1.59
C VAL A 95 9.07 -14.80 -0.58
N GLY A 96 9.52 -14.89 0.66
CA GLY A 96 8.77 -15.42 1.80
C GLY A 96 7.97 -14.34 2.54
N TYR A 97 7.38 -14.73 3.69
CA TYR A 97 6.70 -13.79 4.57
C TYR A 97 7.64 -12.67 5.03
N TYR A 98 7.11 -11.50 5.30
CA TYR A 98 7.83 -10.32 5.82
C TYR A 98 9.16 -10.03 5.11
N THR A 99 9.21 -10.38 3.82
CA THR A 99 10.35 -10.10 2.95
C THR A 99 9.95 -9.06 1.92
N GLU A 100 10.66 -7.94 1.92
CA GLU A 100 10.55 -6.88 0.93
C GLU A 100 11.76 -6.90 0.01
N VAL A 101 11.55 -6.89 -1.31
CA VAL A 101 12.61 -6.85 -2.33
C VAL A 101 12.59 -5.49 -2.99
N LEU A 102 13.68 -4.72 -2.84
CA LEU A 102 13.77 -3.33 -3.27
C LEU A 102 14.92 -3.11 -4.25
N GLY A 103 14.61 -2.57 -5.42
CA GLY A 103 15.59 -1.90 -6.27
C GLY A 103 15.63 -0.41 -5.93
N VAL A 104 16.80 0.11 -5.56
CA VAL A 104 16.96 1.49 -5.10
C VAL A 104 17.53 2.43 -6.17
N GLY A 105 17.21 2.18 -7.43
CA GLY A 105 17.47 3.08 -8.56
C GLY A 105 16.40 4.17 -8.67
N ALA A 106 16.72 5.25 -9.39
CA ALA A 106 15.76 6.30 -9.73
C ALA A 106 14.67 5.79 -10.71
N SER A 107 15.05 4.83 -11.54
CA SER A 107 14.19 4.07 -12.45
C SER A 107 14.22 2.59 -12.06
N PRO A 108 13.14 1.82 -12.28
CA PRO A 108 13.22 0.37 -12.19
C PRO A 108 14.32 -0.25 -13.06
N ASN A 109 14.61 0.36 -14.20
CA ASN A 109 15.63 -0.11 -15.14
C ASN A 109 17.08 0.09 -14.65
N ASP A 110 17.29 0.82 -13.55
CA ASP A 110 18.62 0.98 -12.96
C ASP A 110 19.09 -0.28 -12.23
N VAL A 111 18.15 -1.13 -11.79
CA VAL A 111 18.42 -2.41 -11.13
C VAL A 111 17.85 -3.52 -11.99
N HIS A 112 18.68 -4.43 -12.50
CA HIS A 112 18.22 -5.50 -13.37
C HIS A 112 18.55 -6.88 -12.79
N ILE A 113 17.55 -7.69 -12.56
CA ILE A 113 17.66 -9.08 -12.10
C ILE A 113 17.43 -10.01 -13.29
N TYR A 114 18.50 -10.66 -13.77
CA TYR A 114 18.43 -11.80 -14.68
C TYR A 114 18.28 -13.08 -13.86
N GLY A 115 17.08 -13.60 -13.79
CA GLY A 115 16.70 -14.71 -12.93
C GLY A 115 15.25 -14.57 -12.49
N ASP A 116 14.83 -15.40 -11.54
CA ASP A 116 13.45 -15.39 -11.08
C ASP A 116 13.33 -14.58 -9.79
N VAL A 117 12.28 -13.74 -9.73
CA VAL A 117 11.77 -13.17 -8.48
C VAL A 117 10.37 -13.74 -8.34
N HIS A 118 10.12 -14.53 -7.29
CA HIS A 118 8.88 -15.31 -7.29
C HIS A 118 8.29 -15.56 -5.91
N SER A 119 6.98 -15.73 -5.89
CA SER A 119 6.20 -16.26 -4.78
C SER A 119 5.42 -17.48 -5.27
N ASP A 120 5.68 -18.63 -4.70
CA ASP A 120 5.07 -19.90 -5.09
C ASP A 120 3.94 -20.30 -4.15
N GLY A 121 2.95 -21.03 -4.69
CA GLY A 121 1.92 -21.65 -3.89
C GLY A 121 2.43 -22.84 -3.05
N HIS A 122 1.77 -23.12 -1.94
CA HIS A 122 2.17 -24.13 -0.98
C HIS A 122 1.66 -25.53 -1.35
N GLY A 123 2.48 -26.53 -1.08
CA GLY A 123 2.17 -27.96 -1.22
C GLY A 123 1.87 -28.39 -2.65
N PRO A 124 1.42 -29.64 -2.85
CA PRO A 124 1.24 -30.22 -4.19
C PRO A 124 0.07 -29.63 -5.00
N ARG A 125 -0.80 -28.83 -4.35
CA ARG A 125 -1.90 -28.11 -5.02
C ARG A 125 -1.56 -26.65 -5.30
N HIS A 126 -0.35 -26.21 -4.99
CA HIS A 126 0.14 -24.85 -5.21
C HIS A 126 -0.81 -23.75 -4.67
N ILE A 127 -1.39 -23.97 -3.48
CA ILE A 127 -2.33 -23.03 -2.85
C ILE A 127 -1.59 -21.82 -2.30
N ALA A 128 -2.02 -20.63 -2.68
CA ALA A 128 -1.42 -19.36 -2.27
C ALA A 128 -2.35 -18.49 -1.42
N LEU A 129 -3.41 -19.06 -0.84
CA LEU A 129 -4.42 -18.33 -0.05
C LEU A 129 -3.86 -17.72 1.24
N SER A 130 -2.67 -18.12 1.67
CA SER A 130 -1.95 -17.55 2.82
C SER A 130 -0.63 -16.85 2.44
N ASN A 131 -0.37 -16.61 1.16
CA ASN A 131 0.86 -15.93 0.70
C ASN A 131 0.79 -14.43 0.93
N PHE A 132 0.77 -14.01 2.18
CA PHE A 132 0.69 -12.63 2.65
C PHE A 132 2.05 -12.00 2.93
N TRP A 133 2.07 -10.72 3.32
CA TRP A 133 3.17 -10.00 3.96
C TRP A 133 4.49 -10.09 3.18
N ARG A 134 4.47 -9.72 1.91
CA ARG A 134 5.67 -9.69 1.05
C ARG A 134 5.53 -8.62 -0.01
N SER A 135 6.63 -8.15 -0.57
CA SER A 135 6.58 -7.15 -1.64
C SER A 135 7.76 -7.23 -2.57
N ALA A 136 7.59 -6.70 -3.78
CA ALA A 136 8.67 -6.47 -4.73
C ALA A 136 8.48 -5.12 -5.41
N GLU A 137 9.54 -4.29 -5.41
CA GLU A 137 9.46 -2.93 -5.90
C GLU A 137 10.74 -2.44 -6.56
N GLY A 138 10.59 -1.67 -7.64
CA GLY A 138 11.61 -0.76 -8.12
C GLY A 138 12.73 -1.38 -8.94
N PHE A 139 12.51 -2.50 -9.61
CA PHE A 139 13.53 -3.14 -10.45
C PHE A 139 12.96 -3.77 -11.72
N ALA A 140 13.85 -3.98 -12.70
CA ALA A 140 13.58 -4.79 -13.87
C ALA A 140 13.92 -6.26 -13.58
N VAL A 141 13.12 -7.18 -14.13
CA VAL A 141 13.37 -8.62 -14.04
C VAL A 141 13.18 -9.29 -15.40
N THR A 142 14.19 -10.08 -15.82
CA THR A 142 14.11 -11.00 -16.95
C THR A 142 14.01 -12.42 -16.40
N PRO A 143 12.79 -12.99 -16.31
CA PRO A 143 12.59 -14.32 -15.73
C PRO A 143 13.25 -15.41 -16.57
N THR A 144 13.91 -16.38 -15.93
CA THR A 144 14.66 -17.47 -16.60
C THR A 144 13.76 -18.28 -17.54
N GLY A 145 12.53 -18.57 -17.13
CA GLY A 145 11.53 -19.29 -17.94
C GLY A 145 10.60 -18.35 -18.75
N GLY A 146 10.91 -17.07 -18.86
CA GLY A 146 10.09 -16.06 -19.55
C GLY A 146 8.82 -15.66 -18.80
N THR A 147 8.58 -16.18 -17.58
CA THR A 147 7.39 -15.88 -16.77
C THR A 147 7.77 -15.68 -15.31
N MET A 148 7.51 -14.50 -14.76
CA MET A 148 7.59 -14.23 -13.33
C MET A 148 6.35 -14.84 -12.64
N GLN A 149 6.56 -15.65 -11.61
CA GLN A 149 5.50 -16.24 -10.80
C GLN A 149 5.23 -15.36 -9.57
N TRP A 150 3.99 -14.86 -9.45
CA TRP A 150 3.56 -14.10 -8.28
C TRP A 150 2.22 -14.63 -7.77
N ALA A 151 2.25 -15.86 -7.22
CA ALA A 151 1.10 -16.50 -6.60
C ALA A 151 0.95 -15.99 -5.15
N VAL A 152 0.08 -15.01 -4.97
CA VAL A 152 -0.09 -14.31 -3.69
C VAL A 152 -1.53 -14.05 -3.34
N SER A 153 -1.75 -13.72 -2.09
CA SER A 153 -2.98 -13.14 -1.54
C SER A 153 -2.72 -11.71 -1.03
N GLN A 154 -3.50 -11.22 -0.09
CA GLN A 154 -3.48 -9.84 0.37
C GLN A 154 -2.11 -9.39 0.90
N ALA A 155 -1.87 -8.08 0.96
CA ALA A 155 -0.63 -7.47 1.45
C ALA A 155 0.64 -8.00 0.77
N ALA A 156 0.58 -8.13 -0.56
CA ALA A 156 1.69 -8.62 -1.38
C ALA A 156 1.85 -7.78 -2.68
N PRO A 157 2.14 -6.47 -2.58
CA PRO A 157 2.17 -5.58 -3.73
C PRO A 157 3.36 -5.81 -4.65
N LEU A 158 3.11 -5.57 -5.94
CA LEU A 158 4.11 -5.28 -6.97
C LEU A 158 4.04 -3.79 -7.29
N ARG A 159 5.15 -3.05 -7.13
CA ARG A 159 5.22 -1.61 -7.42
C ARG A 159 6.44 -1.25 -8.25
N ARG A 160 6.25 -0.35 -9.20
CA ARG A 160 7.36 0.13 -10.07
C ARG A 160 8.21 -1.00 -10.63
N MET A 161 7.58 -2.06 -11.12
CA MET A 161 8.25 -3.21 -11.72
C MET A 161 8.34 -3.07 -13.23
N HIS A 162 9.46 -3.51 -13.81
CA HIS A 162 9.58 -3.79 -15.22
C HIS A 162 9.80 -5.28 -15.44
N ILE A 163 8.74 -6.01 -15.73
CA ILE A 163 8.80 -7.46 -15.95
C ILE A 163 8.99 -7.69 -17.45
N GLU A 164 10.20 -8.07 -17.86
CA GLU A 164 10.57 -8.33 -19.27
C GLU A 164 10.12 -9.71 -19.75
N GLY A 165 8.88 -10.06 -19.49
CA GLY A 165 8.28 -11.35 -19.82
C GLY A 165 6.82 -11.37 -19.44
N ASN A 166 6.31 -12.56 -19.17
CA ASN A 166 4.95 -12.75 -18.65
C ASN A 166 4.91 -12.64 -17.12
N LEU A 167 3.71 -12.42 -16.59
CA LEU A 167 3.41 -12.46 -15.16
C LEU A 167 2.27 -13.45 -14.92
N ALA A 168 2.49 -14.45 -14.07
CA ALA A 168 1.47 -15.39 -13.62
C ALA A 168 1.06 -15.06 -12.18
N LEU A 169 -0.25 -14.82 -11.96
CA LEU A 169 -0.81 -14.42 -10.67
C LEU A 169 -1.31 -15.60 -9.83
N SER A 170 -1.18 -16.82 -10.35
CA SER A 170 -1.47 -18.08 -9.66
C SER A 170 -0.58 -19.17 -10.21
N GLN A 171 -0.41 -20.27 -9.50
CA GLN A 171 0.50 -21.34 -9.89
C GLN A 171 -0.28 -22.64 -10.14
N GLN A 172 -0.15 -23.19 -11.36
CA GLN A 172 -0.62 -24.54 -11.73
C GLN A 172 -2.06 -24.90 -11.27
N GLY A 173 -2.98 -23.92 -11.33
CA GLY A 173 -4.37 -24.10 -10.92
C GLY A 173 -4.62 -24.00 -9.41
N GLY A 174 -3.61 -23.75 -8.59
CA GLY A 174 -3.74 -23.44 -7.17
C GLY A 174 -4.41 -22.07 -6.95
N TRP A 175 -5.30 -21.98 -5.96
CA TRP A 175 -6.00 -20.76 -5.65
C TRP A 175 -5.08 -19.69 -5.07
N SER A 176 -5.30 -18.44 -5.50
CA SER A 176 -4.74 -17.20 -4.96
C SER A 176 -5.89 -16.22 -4.68
N SER A 177 -5.79 -15.40 -3.64
CA SER A 177 -6.93 -14.57 -3.20
C SER A 177 -6.54 -13.12 -2.93
N GLY A 178 -6.68 -12.31 -3.94
CA GLY A 178 -6.40 -10.88 -3.84
C GLY A 178 -4.95 -10.53 -4.16
N GLY A 179 -4.76 -9.34 -4.66
CA GLY A 179 -3.44 -8.82 -4.95
C GLY A 179 -3.48 -7.46 -5.60
N TRP A 180 -2.31 -6.87 -5.68
CA TRP A 180 -2.10 -5.50 -6.07
C TRP A 180 -0.90 -5.34 -6.98
N MET A 181 -1.08 -4.56 -8.07
CA MET A 181 0.02 -4.09 -8.90
C MET A 181 -0.18 -2.62 -9.26
N ALA A 182 0.84 -1.79 -9.06
CA ALA A 182 0.81 -0.38 -9.43
C ALA A 182 2.10 0.06 -10.11
N ASP A 183 1.98 1.09 -10.97
CA ASP A 183 3.10 1.78 -11.62
C ASP A 183 4.10 0.82 -12.29
N SER A 184 3.59 -0.26 -12.91
CA SER A 184 4.39 -1.39 -13.40
C SER A 184 4.13 -1.70 -14.88
N VAL A 185 5.16 -2.18 -15.56
CA VAL A 185 5.10 -2.64 -16.96
C VAL A 185 5.37 -4.14 -17.02
N VAL A 186 4.50 -4.86 -17.72
CA VAL A 186 4.70 -6.28 -18.07
C VAL A 186 4.89 -6.37 -19.58
N GLY A 187 6.07 -6.79 -20.02
CA GLY A 187 6.44 -6.87 -21.43
C GLY A 187 5.70 -7.93 -22.23
N GLY A 188 4.99 -8.84 -21.57
CA GLY A 188 4.19 -9.92 -22.15
C GLY A 188 2.75 -9.94 -21.66
N THR A 189 2.30 -11.14 -21.33
CA THR A 189 0.94 -11.42 -20.85
C THR A 189 0.90 -11.46 -19.33
N VAL A 190 -0.09 -10.80 -18.73
CA VAL A 190 -0.53 -11.05 -17.34
C VAL A 190 -1.58 -12.14 -17.37
N ASP A 191 -1.31 -13.29 -16.75
CA ASP A 191 -2.24 -14.42 -16.63
C ASP A 191 -2.78 -14.47 -15.19
N SER A 192 -4.06 -14.16 -15.01
CA SER A 192 -4.69 -14.24 -13.69
C SER A 192 -4.88 -15.68 -13.22
N GLY A 193 -5.03 -16.65 -14.15
CA GLY A 193 -5.26 -18.04 -13.82
C GLY A 193 -6.40 -18.23 -12.83
N THR A 194 -6.09 -18.80 -11.67
CA THR A 194 -7.02 -19.01 -10.55
C THR A 194 -6.98 -17.90 -9.49
N GLN A 195 -6.35 -16.76 -9.78
CA GLN A 195 -6.42 -15.58 -8.91
C GLN A 195 -7.88 -15.13 -8.80
N GLN A 196 -8.40 -15.09 -7.58
CA GLN A 196 -9.82 -14.84 -7.31
C GLN A 196 -10.21 -13.40 -7.64
N GLN A 197 -9.34 -12.46 -7.30
CA GLN A 197 -9.57 -11.03 -7.44
C GLN A 197 -8.25 -10.26 -7.52
N TRP A 198 -8.22 -9.17 -8.27
CA TRP A 198 -7.00 -8.41 -8.49
C TRP A 198 -7.28 -6.96 -8.87
N ILE A 199 -6.44 -6.06 -8.42
CA ILE A 199 -6.45 -4.69 -8.92
C ILE A 199 -5.10 -4.32 -9.54
N SER A 200 -5.15 -3.65 -10.69
CA SER A 200 -4.00 -3.00 -11.34
C SER A 200 -4.26 -1.51 -11.50
N ARG A 201 -3.35 -0.67 -11.03
CA ARG A 201 -3.46 0.80 -11.12
C ARG A 201 -2.24 1.39 -11.82
N ASN A 202 -2.47 2.23 -12.84
CA ASN A 202 -1.39 2.88 -13.61
C ASN A 202 -0.34 1.88 -14.17
N CYS A 203 -0.79 0.79 -14.72
CA CYS A 203 0.05 -0.27 -15.29
C CYS A 203 -0.03 -0.32 -16.81
N ALA A 204 0.91 -1.05 -17.43
CA ALA A 204 0.89 -1.39 -18.84
C ALA A 204 1.31 -2.86 -19.06
N TRP A 205 0.72 -3.51 -20.06
CA TRP A 205 1.07 -4.86 -20.51
C TRP A 205 0.74 -5.03 -21.99
N GLN A 206 1.19 -6.13 -22.60
CA GLN A 206 0.75 -6.45 -23.96
C GLN A 206 -0.63 -7.09 -23.97
N HIS A 207 -0.85 -8.09 -23.10
CA HIS A 207 -2.11 -8.81 -22.99
C HIS A 207 -2.47 -9.07 -21.54
N TRP A 208 -3.78 -9.17 -21.28
CA TRP A 208 -4.35 -9.71 -20.04
C TRP A 208 -5.14 -10.94 -20.36
N LYS A 209 -5.01 -11.98 -19.52
CA LYS A 209 -5.73 -13.25 -19.69
C LYS A 209 -6.32 -13.69 -18.36
N GLY A 210 -7.55 -14.20 -18.43
CA GLY A 210 -8.23 -14.81 -17.30
C GLY A 210 -8.98 -13.82 -16.42
N ALA A 211 -9.90 -14.38 -15.64
CA ALA A 211 -10.67 -13.72 -14.60
C ALA A 211 -11.41 -14.77 -13.77
N ASN A 212 -11.63 -14.47 -12.49
CA ASN A 212 -12.56 -15.25 -11.67
C ASN A 212 -13.73 -14.39 -11.17
N TRP A 213 -13.57 -13.61 -10.10
CA TRP A 213 -14.71 -12.90 -9.51
C TRP A 213 -14.68 -11.40 -9.66
N ASN A 214 -13.51 -10.79 -9.52
CA ASN A 214 -13.39 -9.33 -9.51
C ASN A 214 -12.00 -8.89 -9.97
N MET A 215 -11.91 -8.34 -11.19
CA MET A 215 -10.67 -7.80 -11.75
C MET A 215 -10.86 -6.33 -12.06
N VAL A 216 -10.09 -5.45 -11.40
CA VAL A 216 -10.24 -3.99 -11.49
C VAL A 216 -9.00 -3.38 -12.12
N PHE A 217 -9.23 -2.47 -13.07
CA PHE A 217 -8.20 -1.79 -13.85
C PHE A 217 -8.44 -0.28 -13.77
N VAL A 218 -7.52 0.47 -13.15
CA VAL A 218 -7.64 1.93 -12.95
C VAL A 218 -6.46 2.62 -13.62
N GLY A 219 -6.73 3.49 -14.60
CA GLY A 219 -5.66 4.21 -15.31
C GLY A 219 -4.65 3.33 -16.01
N VAL A 220 -5.05 2.14 -16.45
CA VAL A 220 -4.20 1.19 -17.17
C VAL A 220 -4.12 1.61 -18.64
N THR A 221 -2.93 1.54 -19.25
CA THR A 221 -2.72 1.97 -20.64
C THR A 221 -3.51 1.15 -21.65
N ARG A 222 -3.61 -0.17 -21.44
CA ARG A 222 -4.36 -1.12 -22.29
C ARG A 222 -5.21 -2.04 -21.43
N PRO A 223 -6.33 -1.57 -20.89
CA PRO A 223 -7.22 -2.44 -20.13
C PRO A 223 -7.77 -3.55 -21.03
N PRO A 224 -8.01 -4.76 -20.49
CA PRO A 224 -8.59 -5.84 -21.28
C PRO A 224 -10.01 -5.46 -21.69
N ALA A 225 -10.38 -5.87 -22.91
CA ALA A 225 -11.75 -5.73 -23.39
C ALA A 225 -12.68 -6.73 -22.68
N GLY A 226 -13.90 -6.28 -22.38
CA GLY A 226 -14.92 -7.12 -21.76
C GLY A 226 -16.08 -6.27 -21.24
N VAL A 227 -17.22 -6.92 -21.07
CA VAL A 227 -18.42 -6.32 -20.50
C VAL A 227 -18.81 -7.10 -19.25
N TRP A 228 -18.73 -6.43 -18.11
CA TRP A 228 -19.16 -6.99 -16.84
C TRP A 228 -20.59 -7.52 -16.91
N PRO A 229 -20.95 -8.67 -16.34
CA PRO A 229 -20.14 -9.50 -15.44
C PRO A 229 -19.36 -10.63 -16.12
N LYS A 230 -19.34 -10.74 -17.42
CA LYS A 230 -18.66 -11.84 -18.15
C LYS A 230 -17.84 -11.28 -19.31
N PRO A 231 -16.52 -11.08 -19.13
CA PRO A 231 -15.71 -11.31 -17.92
C PRO A 231 -15.99 -10.27 -16.81
N PRO A 232 -15.68 -10.57 -15.52
CA PRO A 232 -15.90 -9.65 -14.41
C PRO A 232 -14.80 -8.57 -14.35
N TYR A 233 -14.68 -7.80 -15.39
CA TYR A 233 -13.73 -6.71 -15.55
C TYR A 233 -14.39 -5.38 -15.21
N THR A 234 -13.80 -4.66 -14.26
CA THR A 234 -14.16 -3.28 -13.93
C THR A 234 -13.05 -2.37 -14.39
N THR A 235 -13.33 -1.51 -15.37
CA THR A 235 -12.34 -0.58 -15.93
C THR A 235 -12.70 0.85 -15.63
N VAL A 236 -11.77 1.58 -15.01
CA VAL A 236 -11.83 3.03 -14.82
C VAL A 236 -10.72 3.67 -15.65
N ALA A 237 -11.09 4.44 -16.65
CA ALA A 237 -10.19 4.90 -17.70
C ALA A 237 -8.99 5.73 -17.21
N LYS A 238 -9.16 6.49 -16.12
CA LYS A 238 -8.13 7.36 -15.53
C LYS A 238 -8.11 7.22 -14.02
N THR A 239 -6.93 7.27 -13.44
CA THR A 239 -6.75 7.39 -11.99
C THR A 239 -7.00 8.85 -11.60
N PRO A 240 -8.07 9.17 -10.85
CA PRO A 240 -8.47 10.56 -10.61
C PRO A 240 -7.42 11.38 -9.87
N VAL A 241 -6.91 10.85 -8.76
CA VAL A 241 -5.85 11.46 -7.96
C VAL A 241 -4.97 10.38 -7.35
N VAL A 242 -3.65 10.50 -7.48
CA VAL A 242 -2.71 9.53 -6.92
C VAL A 242 -1.36 10.20 -6.67
N ARG A 243 -0.73 9.81 -5.58
CA ARG A 243 0.71 9.94 -5.36
C ARG A 243 1.23 8.52 -5.18
N GLU A 244 2.26 8.13 -5.95
CA GLU A 244 2.87 6.83 -5.79
C GLU A 244 3.60 6.74 -4.43
N THR A 245 3.83 5.53 -3.97
CA THR A 245 4.52 5.27 -2.70
C THR A 245 5.91 5.93 -2.67
N PRO A 246 6.35 6.49 -1.54
CA PRO A 246 7.74 6.92 -1.39
C PRO A 246 8.67 5.70 -1.38
N PHE A 247 9.85 5.84 -1.96
CA PHE A 247 10.81 4.73 -2.06
C PHE A 247 12.24 5.16 -1.80
N LEU A 248 13.03 4.24 -1.26
CA LEU A 248 14.46 4.44 -1.04
C LEU A 248 15.18 4.55 -2.39
N VAL A 249 16.10 5.49 -2.52
CA VAL A 249 16.89 5.71 -3.73
C VAL A 249 18.35 6.00 -3.40
N VAL A 250 19.25 5.56 -4.29
CA VAL A 250 20.69 5.87 -4.21
C VAL A 250 21.10 6.56 -5.50
N ASN A 251 21.74 7.72 -5.37
CA ASN A 251 22.26 8.45 -6.53
C ASN A 251 23.62 7.92 -7.00
N ALA A 252 24.14 8.44 -8.11
CA ALA A 252 25.42 8.03 -8.68
C ALA A 252 26.64 8.30 -7.76
N ALA A 253 26.51 9.20 -6.78
CA ALA A 253 27.52 9.46 -5.76
C ALA A 253 27.45 8.49 -4.56
N GLY A 254 26.48 7.56 -4.57
CA GLY A 254 26.26 6.62 -3.47
C GLY A 254 25.50 7.23 -2.28
N GLU A 255 24.86 8.38 -2.46
CA GLU A 255 24.10 9.04 -1.41
C GLU A 255 22.66 8.51 -1.39
N TYR A 256 22.20 8.12 -0.22
CA TYR A 256 20.84 7.62 0.01
C TYR A 256 19.85 8.76 0.24
N GLY A 257 18.65 8.57 -0.24
CA GLY A 257 17.50 9.43 -0.01
C GLY A 257 16.20 8.66 -0.15
N VAL A 258 15.10 9.32 0.15
CA VAL A 258 13.75 8.82 -0.10
C VAL A 258 13.12 9.68 -1.21
N ARG A 259 12.77 9.06 -2.32
CA ARG A 259 12.01 9.72 -3.38
C ARG A 259 10.55 9.80 -2.98
N LEU A 260 10.02 11.01 -2.89
CA LEU A 260 8.58 11.27 -2.74
C LEU A 260 8.03 11.67 -4.11
N PRO A 261 7.23 10.81 -4.75
CA PRO A 261 6.66 11.10 -6.06
C PRO A 261 5.69 12.29 -6.06
N GLU A 262 5.54 12.90 -7.24
CA GLU A 262 4.59 13.99 -7.44
C GLU A 262 3.14 13.51 -7.42
N LEU A 263 2.23 14.38 -6.99
CA LEU A 263 0.79 14.16 -7.10
C LEU A 263 0.38 14.20 -8.58
N ARG A 264 -0.31 13.16 -9.03
CA ARG A 264 -0.87 13.07 -10.39
C ARG A 264 -2.39 13.11 -10.34
N ARG A 265 -2.99 13.73 -11.36
CA ARG A 265 -4.45 13.78 -11.52
C ARG A 265 -4.82 13.28 -12.91
N ASN A 266 -5.95 12.55 -12.98
CA ASN A 266 -6.48 12.00 -14.23
C ASN A 266 -5.41 11.24 -15.03
N SER A 267 -4.57 10.44 -14.33
CA SER A 267 -3.38 9.82 -14.89
C SER A 267 -3.68 8.45 -15.52
N VAL A 268 -2.84 8.09 -16.48
CA VAL A 268 -2.82 6.78 -17.14
C VAL A 268 -1.36 6.34 -17.27
N GLY A 269 -1.10 5.04 -17.11
CA GLY A 269 0.24 4.45 -17.28
C GLY A 269 1.22 4.84 -16.18
N VAL A 270 2.45 4.34 -16.31
CA VAL A 270 3.50 4.43 -15.30
C VAL A 270 4.12 5.82 -15.17
N THR A 271 4.77 6.08 -14.03
CA THR A 271 5.41 7.37 -13.74
C THR A 271 6.81 7.49 -14.34
N TRP A 272 7.50 6.38 -14.53
CA TRP A 272 8.92 6.29 -14.87
C TRP A 272 9.21 6.07 -16.38
N GLU A 273 8.20 6.19 -17.24
CA GLU A 273 8.36 6.06 -18.70
C GLU A 273 9.40 7.02 -19.29
N GLY A 274 9.52 8.23 -18.71
CA GLY A 274 10.55 9.21 -19.05
C GLY A 274 11.94 8.95 -18.45
N GLY A 275 12.19 7.77 -17.87
CA GLY A 275 13.45 7.36 -17.26
C GLY A 275 13.41 7.30 -15.74
N SER A 276 12.85 8.28 -15.04
CA SER A 276 12.74 8.28 -13.59
C SER A 276 11.38 8.80 -13.14
N THR A 277 10.90 8.32 -11.99
CA THR A 277 9.67 8.82 -11.37
C THR A 277 9.82 10.29 -10.97
N PRO A 278 8.99 11.22 -11.49
CA PRO A 278 9.00 12.63 -11.08
C PRO A 278 8.72 12.80 -9.58
N GLY A 279 9.34 13.81 -8.94
CA GLY A 279 9.13 14.08 -7.51
C GLY A 279 10.34 14.75 -6.86
N LYS A 280 10.34 14.87 -5.55
CA LYS A 280 11.46 15.37 -4.74
C LYS A 280 12.19 14.22 -4.06
N THR A 281 13.51 14.34 -3.88
CA THR A 281 14.29 13.41 -3.06
C THR A 281 14.62 14.08 -1.73
N ILE A 282 14.23 13.46 -0.64
CA ILE A 282 14.55 13.89 0.72
C ILE A 282 15.84 13.16 1.11
N PRO A 283 16.92 13.88 1.49
CA PRO A 283 18.16 13.24 1.92
C PRO A 283 17.94 12.31 3.11
N ILE A 284 18.64 11.17 3.14
CA ILE A 284 18.50 10.22 4.26
C ILE A 284 18.91 10.84 5.61
N GLY A 285 19.75 11.86 5.60
CA GLY A 285 20.14 12.61 6.80
C GLY A 285 18.99 13.40 7.44
N ASP A 286 17.88 13.62 6.74
CA ASP A 286 16.67 14.25 7.27
C ASP A 286 15.75 13.25 7.97
N PHE A 287 16.01 11.96 7.82
CA PHE A 287 15.31 10.89 8.52
C PHE A 287 16.00 10.52 9.84
N TYR A 288 15.18 10.19 10.82
CA TYR A 288 15.60 9.39 11.96
C TYR A 288 15.42 7.90 11.58
N ILE A 289 16.52 7.17 11.55
CA ILE A 289 16.49 5.72 11.26
C ILE A 289 16.29 4.98 12.57
N ALA A 290 15.08 4.48 12.78
CA ALA A 290 14.70 3.76 13.98
C ALA A 290 15.00 2.27 13.88
N HIS A 291 15.36 1.65 15.01
CA HIS A 291 15.64 0.23 15.14
C HIS A 291 14.78 -0.38 16.25
N ALA A 292 14.05 -1.44 15.95
CA ALA A 292 13.06 -2.04 16.86
C ALA A 292 13.64 -2.53 18.20
N ASN A 293 14.91 -2.94 18.23
CA ASN A 293 15.57 -3.40 19.44
C ASN A 293 16.15 -2.29 20.33
N ARG A 294 16.04 -1.03 19.91
CA ARG A 294 16.66 0.11 20.60
C ARG A 294 15.69 1.26 20.82
N ASP A 295 14.85 1.57 19.81
CA ASP A 295 14.08 2.79 19.78
C ASP A 295 12.68 2.57 20.37
N THR A 296 12.21 3.52 21.13
CA THR A 296 10.91 3.55 21.80
C THR A 296 10.01 4.61 21.18
N ALA A 297 8.72 4.62 21.52
CA ALA A 297 7.82 5.71 21.15
C ALA A 297 8.36 7.08 21.56
N ALA A 298 9.02 7.18 22.72
CA ALA A 298 9.59 8.44 23.21
C ALA A 298 10.76 8.93 22.33
N THR A 299 11.69 8.04 21.93
CA THR A 299 12.82 8.41 21.06
C THR A 299 12.37 8.82 19.68
N MET A 300 11.43 8.08 19.09
CA MET A 300 10.87 8.37 17.77
C MET A 300 10.05 9.69 17.78
N ASN A 301 9.21 9.89 18.78
CA ASN A 301 8.43 11.13 18.93
C ASN A 301 9.34 12.36 19.14
N LYS A 302 10.45 12.22 19.88
CA LYS A 302 11.44 13.29 20.03
C LYS A 302 12.05 13.65 18.68
N ALA A 303 12.38 12.67 17.83
CA ALA A 303 12.93 12.91 16.49
C ALA A 303 11.91 13.60 15.58
N LEU A 304 10.65 13.14 15.57
CA LEU A 304 9.54 13.76 14.84
C LEU A 304 9.33 15.22 15.28
N ALA A 305 9.31 15.49 16.59
CA ALA A 305 9.17 16.84 17.13
C ALA A 305 10.37 17.77 16.79
N GLN A 306 11.54 17.21 16.52
CA GLN A 306 12.72 17.92 16.02
C GLN A 306 12.70 18.17 14.50
N GLY A 307 11.62 17.81 13.82
CA GLY A 307 11.45 18.02 12.38
C GLY A 307 12.07 16.94 11.51
N LYS A 308 12.50 15.81 12.07
CA LYS A 308 12.94 14.65 11.29
C LYS A 308 11.75 13.90 10.70
N ASP A 309 11.95 13.34 9.52
CA ASP A 309 11.14 12.25 9.00
C ASP A 309 11.54 10.93 9.69
N LEU A 310 10.74 9.87 9.56
CA LEU A 310 10.99 8.61 10.26
C LEU A 310 11.15 7.47 9.24
N LEU A 311 12.25 6.72 9.35
CA LEU A 311 12.44 5.47 8.64
C LEU A 311 12.52 4.34 9.67
N LEU A 312 11.58 3.40 9.58
CA LEU A 312 11.50 2.23 10.46
C LEU A 312 12.22 1.06 9.78
N THR A 313 13.28 0.55 10.42
CA THR A 313 13.97 -0.65 9.91
C THR A 313 13.17 -1.92 10.23
N PRO A 314 13.40 -3.04 9.49
CA PRO A 314 12.65 -4.26 9.70
C PRO A 314 12.68 -4.77 11.14
N GLY A 315 11.50 -4.93 11.76
CA GLY A 315 11.34 -5.39 13.14
C GLY A 315 9.95 -5.08 13.69
N ILE A 316 9.70 -5.52 14.93
CA ILE A 316 8.46 -5.24 15.68
C ILE A 316 8.79 -4.20 16.75
N TYR A 317 8.09 -3.08 16.71
CA TYR A 317 8.21 -1.95 17.65
C TYR A 317 7.06 -2.01 18.65
N ASP A 318 7.35 -2.42 19.88
CA ASP A 318 6.39 -2.38 20.98
C ASP A 318 6.27 -0.94 21.51
N LEU A 319 5.07 -0.38 21.41
CA LEU A 319 4.80 1.03 21.71
C LEU A 319 4.00 1.18 23.01
N SER A 320 4.54 1.90 23.99
CA SER A 320 3.84 2.29 25.21
C SER A 320 3.02 3.58 25.05
N ALA A 321 3.18 4.30 23.95
CA ALA A 321 2.47 5.51 23.60
C ALA A 321 2.38 5.65 22.07
N PRO A 322 1.43 6.44 21.53
CA PRO A 322 1.32 6.65 20.10
C PRO A 322 2.54 7.35 19.50
N LEU A 323 2.92 6.98 18.28
CA LEU A 323 3.73 7.86 17.44
C LEU A 323 2.87 9.04 16.98
N ARG A 324 3.40 10.25 17.07
CA ARG A 324 2.68 11.50 16.77
C ARG A 324 3.28 12.18 15.55
N VAL A 325 2.56 12.16 14.45
CA VAL A 325 2.98 12.79 13.19
C VAL A 325 2.27 14.13 13.07
N GLU A 326 2.88 15.20 13.61
CA GLU A 326 2.21 16.49 13.79
C GLU A 326 2.60 17.54 12.73
N ARG A 327 3.71 17.34 12.01
CA ARG A 327 4.22 18.30 11.03
C ARG A 327 3.75 17.95 9.61
N ALA A 328 3.30 18.97 8.87
CA ALA A 328 3.01 18.84 7.45
C ALA A 328 4.23 18.28 6.67
N ASN A 329 3.96 17.52 5.62
CA ASN A 329 4.96 16.90 4.76
C ASN A 329 5.93 15.93 5.46
N THR A 330 5.55 15.40 6.63
CA THR A 330 6.33 14.36 7.31
C THR A 330 6.17 13.03 6.59
N VAL A 331 7.28 12.36 6.34
CA VAL A 331 7.31 11.01 5.77
C VAL A 331 7.64 10.00 6.87
N VAL A 332 6.80 8.98 7.02
CA VAL A 332 7.06 7.81 7.84
C VAL A 332 7.10 6.59 6.92
N LEU A 333 8.29 6.04 6.71
CA LEU A 333 8.55 4.92 5.80
C LEU A 333 9.02 3.71 6.57
N GLY A 334 8.31 2.58 6.43
CA GLY A 334 8.73 1.27 6.92
C GLY A 334 9.48 0.48 5.85
N LEU A 335 10.51 -0.25 6.24
CA LEU A 335 11.19 -1.25 5.41
C LEU A 335 10.90 -2.65 5.94
N GLY A 336 10.74 -3.63 5.03
CA GLY A 336 10.53 -5.03 5.39
C GLY A 336 9.28 -5.24 6.25
N LEU A 337 8.21 -4.49 5.98
CA LEU A 337 6.96 -4.56 6.76
C LEU A 337 7.20 -4.29 8.26
N ALA A 338 7.97 -3.23 8.58
CA ALA A 338 8.17 -2.77 9.94
C ALA A 338 6.82 -2.70 10.67
N THR A 339 6.77 -3.32 11.86
CA THR A 339 5.50 -3.55 12.57
C THR A 339 5.40 -2.68 13.81
N LEU A 340 4.32 -1.92 13.95
CA LEU A 340 4.02 -1.10 15.14
C LEU A 340 2.95 -1.80 15.98
N ARG A 341 3.26 -2.10 17.26
CA ARG A 341 2.35 -2.81 18.16
C ARG A 341 2.15 -2.04 19.47
N PRO A 342 0.97 -1.44 19.71
CA PRO A 342 0.67 -0.77 20.98
C PRO A 342 0.44 -1.81 22.07
N VAL A 343 1.29 -1.83 23.10
CA VAL A 343 1.21 -2.82 24.19
C VAL A 343 0.38 -2.36 25.39
N ASP A 344 0.09 -1.06 25.47
CA ASP A 344 -0.63 -0.45 26.61
C ASP A 344 -2.06 -0.03 26.31
N GLY A 345 -2.68 -0.50 25.19
CA GLY A 345 -4.04 -0.19 24.81
C GLY A 345 -4.23 1.24 24.31
N THR A 346 -3.17 1.83 23.74
CA THR A 346 -3.20 3.15 23.10
C THR A 346 -3.31 2.99 21.58
N ALA A 347 -3.45 4.10 20.84
CA ALA A 347 -3.20 4.07 19.41
C ALA A 347 -1.72 3.75 19.15
N ALA A 348 -1.42 3.09 18.02
CA ALA A 348 -0.03 2.93 17.59
C ALA A 348 0.50 4.23 16.95
N MET A 349 -0.35 4.95 16.19
CA MET A 349 0.03 6.21 15.54
C MET A 349 -1.17 7.14 15.41
N THR A 350 -0.90 8.44 15.52
CA THR A 350 -1.86 9.52 15.25
C THR A 350 -1.24 10.57 14.37
N THR A 351 -2.01 11.24 13.51
CA THR A 351 -1.53 12.37 12.73
C THR A 351 -2.27 13.66 13.09
N ALA A 352 -1.66 14.78 12.79
CA ALA A 352 -2.35 16.06 12.70
C ALA A 352 -3.22 16.14 11.44
N ASP A 353 -4.11 17.13 11.38
CA ASP A 353 -4.85 17.54 10.18
C ASP A 353 -3.96 18.52 9.39
N ALA A 354 -2.97 17.97 8.65
CA ALA A 354 -1.90 18.72 8.01
C ALA A 354 -1.52 18.17 6.63
N ASP A 355 -1.12 19.08 5.72
CA ASP A 355 -0.80 18.75 4.32
C ASP A 355 0.33 17.73 4.20
N GLY A 356 0.21 16.83 3.21
CA GLY A 356 1.30 16.02 2.66
C GLY A 356 1.91 14.99 3.61
N ILE A 357 1.31 14.71 4.76
CA ILE A 357 1.74 13.61 5.63
C ILE A 357 1.68 12.32 4.83
N THR A 358 2.78 11.56 4.85
CA THR A 358 2.91 10.31 4.10
C THR A 358 3.32 9.19 5.03
N ILE A 359 2.54 8.10 5.07
CA ILE A 359 2.81 6.89 5.86
C ILE A 359 2.83 5.70 4.90
N SER A 360 3.90 4.93 4.89
CA SER A 360 4.06 3.85 3.91
C SER A 360 4.82 2.64 4.45
N GLY A 361 4.45 1.42 3.98
CA GLY A 361 5.20 0.20 4.21
C GLY A 361 5.14 -0.33 5.66
N ILE A 362 4.03 -0.09 6.38
CA ILE A 362 3.92 -0.37 7.82
C ILE A 362 2.80 -1.36 8.10
N LEU A 363 3.08 -2.34 8.96
CA LEU A 363 2.08 -3.21 9.56
C LEU A 363 1.73 -2.69 10.97
N PHE A 364 0.47 -2.40 11.21
CA PHE A 364 -0.11 -2.10 12.52
C PHE A 364 -0.66 -3.39 13.13
N ASP A 365 -0.10 -3.82 14.24
CA ASP A 365 -0.45 -5.08 14.91
C ASP A 365 -1.11 -4.80 16.26
N ALA A 366 -2.30 -5.33 16.50
CA ALA A 366 -3.01 -5.07 17.75
C ALA A 366 -2.33 -5.77 18.92
N GLY A 367 -2.08 -5.02 19.99
CA GLY A 367 -1.58 -5.55 21.24
C GLY A 367 -2.68 -6.27 22.06
N PRO A 368 -2.28 -6.95 23.17
CA PRO A 368 -3.22 -7.72 23.99
C PRO A 368 -4.23 -6.88 24.79
N LYS A 369 -3.90 -5.61 25.08
CA LYS A 369 -4.82 -4.63 25.65
C LYS A 369 -5.59 -3.95 24.52
N GLU A 370 -6.91 -3.82 24.69
CA GLU A 370 -7.76 -3.19 23.68
C GLU A 370 -7.36 -1.74 23.41
N SER A 371 -7.06 -1.44 22.15
CA SER A 371 -6.82 -0.08 21.66
C SER A 371 -8.14 0.53 21.16
N PRO A 372 -8.42 1.81 21.44
CA PRO A 372 -9.59 2.48 20.86
C PRO A 372 -9.49 2.58 19.34
N VAL A 373 -8.28 2.78 18.83
CA VAL A 373 -7.92 2.83 17.40
C VAL A 373 -6.44 2.49 17.23
N LEU A 374 -6.06 1.77 16.17
CA LEU A 374 -4.63 1.51 15.89
C LEU A 374 -3.98 2.68 15.16
N LEU A 375 -4.60 3.18 14.09
CA LEU A 375 -4.16 4.38 13.35
C LEU A 375 -5.30 5.39 13.27
N ARG A 376 -5.05 6.63 13.73
CA ARG A 376 -5.95 7.76 13.50
C ARG A 376 -5.28 8.81 12.62
N VAL A 377 -5.95 9.16 11.50
CA VAL A 377 -5.50 10.16 10.53
C VAL A 377 -6.31 11.44 10.69
N GLY A 378 -5.69 12.44 11.29
CA GLY A 378 -6.34 13.67 11.74
C GLY A 378 -7.09 13.52 13.07
N PRO A 379 -7.26 14.61 13.82
CA PRO A 379 -8.10 14.64 15.01
C PRO A 379 -9.59 14.55 14.64
N VAL A 380 -10.41 14.05 15.57
CA VAL A 380 -11.87 14.03 15.41
C VAL A 380 -12.40 15.44 15.08
N GLY A 381 -13.23 15.52 14.04
CA GLY A 381 -13.79 16.79 13.59
C GLY A 381 -12.87 17.64 12.71
N SER A 382 -11.82 17.05 12.16
CA SER A 382 -10.95 17.69 11.15
C SER A 382 -11.76 18.33 10.02
N LYS A 383 -11.33 19.52 9.57
CA LYS A 383 -12.02 20.27 8.50
C LYS A 383 -11.09 20.87 7.46
N ALA A 384 -9.77 20.81 7.68
CA ALA A 384 -8.83 21.33 6.70
C ALA A 384 -8.97 20.60 5.36
N ARG A 385 -8.68 21.31 4.27
CA ARG A 385 -8.66 20.75 2.92
C ARG A 385 -7.22 20.54 2.51
N HIS A 386 -6.91 19.33 2.08
CA HIS A 386 -5.58 18.92 1.66
C HIS A 386 -5.51 18.61 0.16
N GLU A 387 -6.43 19.15 -0.64
CA GLU A 387 -6.57 18.82 -2.06
C GLU A 387 -5.29 19.03 -2.87
N SER A 388 -4.53 20.09 -2.58
CA SER A 388 -3.28 20.39 -3.30
C SER A 388 -2.11 19.51 -2.88
N ASP A 389 -2.13 18.99 -1.66
CA ASP A 389 -1.09 18.12 -1.08
C ASP A 389 -1.72 17.11 -0.11
N PRO A 390 -2.41 16.08 -0.65
CA PRO A 390 -3.14 15.10 0.13
C PRO A 390 -2.28 14.32 1.12
N ILE A 391 -2.91 13.90 2.23
CA ILE A 391 -2.33 12.87 3.10
C ILE A 391 -2.31 11.55 2.33
N LEU A 392 -1.18 10.83 2.38
CA LEU A 392 -1.00 9.55 1.71
C LEU A 392 -0.77 8.43 2.74
N LEU A 393 -1.58 7.39 2.63
CA LEU A 393 -1.36 6.10 3.26
C LEU A 393 -1.14 5.06 2.16
N SER A 394 0.04 4.44 2.10
CA SER A 394 0.38 3.50 1.02
C SER A 394 0.98 2.23 1.61
N ASP A 395 0.47 1.06 1.21
CA ASP A 395 0.90 -0.24 1.78
C ASP A 395 0.89 -0.22 3.31
N VAL A 396 -0.21 0.26 3.89
CA VAL A 396 -0.44 0.20 5.34
C VAL A 396 -1.38 -0.95 5.64
N PHE A 397 -0.93 -1.84 6.52
CA PHE A 397 -1.62 -3.08 6.81
C PHE A 397 -1.96 -3.18 8.29
N PHE A 398 -2.99 -3.96 8.62
CA PHE A 398 -3.46 -4.12 10.00
C PHE A 398 -3.69 -5.59 10.31
N ARG A 399 -3.29 -6.02 11.50
CA ARG A 399 -3.51 -7.38 11.97
C ARG A 399 -4.03 -7.37 13.41
N VAL A 400 -5.05 -8.17 13.66
CA VAL A 400 -5.61 -8.37 15.00
C VAL A 400 -5.63 -9.85 15.31
N GLY A 401 -4.69 -10.34 16.11
CA GLY A 401 -4.52 -11.77 16.38
C GLY A 401 -3.62 -12.47 15.36
N GLY A 402 -3.52 -13.79 15.46
CA GLY A 402 -2.70 -14.64 14.58
C GLY A 402 -1.35 -15.02 15.18
N ASP A 403 -0.60 -14.09 15.74
CA ASP A 403 0.64 -14.36 16.52
C ASP A 403 0.40 -14.38 18.03
N GLY A 404 -0.80 -14.02 18.48
CA GLY A 404 -1.22 -13.94 19.87
C GLY A 404 -2.54 -13.22 20.01
N ILE A 405 -2.89 -12.83 21.22
CA ILE A 405 -4.13 -12.06 21.49
C ILE A 405 -3.90 -10.62 21.04
N GLY A 406 -4.74 -10.13 20.14
CA GLY A 406 -4.81 -8.72 19.73
C GLY A 406 -6.22 -8.18 19.86
N LYS A 407 -6.38 -6.91 20.31
CA LYS A 407 -7.70 -6.28 20.51
C LYS A 407 -7.70 -4.83 20.07
N THR A 408 -8.72 -4.43 19.32
CA THR A 408 -8.96 -3.02 18.98
C THR A 408 -10.44 -2.76 18.72
N ARG A 409 -10.91 -1.53 18.96
CA ARG A 409 -12.27 -1.15 18.56
C ARG A 409 -12.33 -0.75 17.09
N ILE A 410 -11.34 0.01 16.61
CA ILE A 410 -11.21 0.45 15.22
C ILE A 410 -9.78 0.20 14.78
N ASN A 411 -9.55 -0.36 13.59
CA ASN A 411 -8.18 -0.51 13.10
C ASN A 411 -7.67 0.81 12.50
N MET A 412 -8.41 1.41 11.58
CA MET A 412 -8.06 2.69 10.98
C MET A 412 -9.25 3.64 10.99
N GLU A 413 -9.01 4.87 11.46
CA GLU A 413 -9.98 5.96 11.44
C GLU A 413 -9.39 7.15 10.68
N ILE A 414 -10.10 7.61 9.64
CA ILE A 414 -9.68 8.74 8.80
C ILE A 414 -10.64 9.90 9.05
N ASP A 415 -10.17 10.89 9.79
CA ASP A 415 -10.91 12.12 10.11
C ASP A 415 -10.53 13.27 9.17
N SER A 416 -9.32 13.27 8.61
CA SER A 416 -8.85 14.30 7.67
C SER A 416 -9.47 14.16 6.28
N ASN A 417 -9.78 15.30 5.65
CA ASN A 417 -10.25 15.35 4.27
C ASN A 417 -9.12 15.06 3.27
N ASP A 418 -9.51 14.80 2.02
CA ASP A 418 -8.60 14.66 0.86
C ASP A 418 -7.48 13.61 1.07
N THR A 419 -7.71 12.59 1.89
CA THR A 419 -6.75 11.51 2.14
C THR A 419 -6.77 10.50 0.99
N ILE A 420 -5.59 10.06 0.56
CA ILE A 420 -5.41 8.97 -0.40
C ILE A 420 -4.96 7.73 0.38
N LEU A 421 -5.72 6.63 0.23
CA LEU A 421 -5.37 5.32 0.73
C LEU A 421 -5.06 4.42 -0.48
N ASP A 422 -3.79 4.01 -0.62
CA ASP A 422 -3.27 3.31 -1.79
C ASP A 422 -2.74 1.94 -1.39
N HIS A 423 -3.62 0.95 -1.42
CA HIS A 423 -3.45 -0.42 -0.98
C HIS A 423 -3.36 -0.60 0.54
N THR A 424 -4.35 -1.26 1.08
CA THR A 424 -4.39 -1.65 2.49
C THR A 424 -5.09 -3.00 2.68
N TRP A 425 -4.63 -3.78 3.64
CA TRP A 425 -5.34 -4.94 4.17
C TRP A 425 -5.55 -4.77 5.67
N ILE A 426 -6.80 -4.81 6.10
CA ILE A 426 -7.22 -4.66 7.49
C ILE A 426 -7.84 -5.99 7.90
N TRP A 427 -7.10 -6.77 8.68
CA TRP A 427 -7.42 -8.16 8.95
C TRP A 427 -7.58 -8.46 10.44
N ARG A 428 -8.77 -8.93 10.82
CA ARG A 428 -8.93 -9.68 12.06
C ARG A 428 -8.63 -11.13 11.73
N ALA A 429 -7.55 -11.68 12.30
CA ALA A 429 -7.10 -13.03 11.97
C ALA A 429 -8.20 -14.08 12.22
N ASP A 430 -8.43 -14.93 11.23
CA ASP A 430 -9.33 -16.07 11.26
C ASP A 430 -8.61 -17.38 11.62
N HIS A 431 -7.29 -17.37 11.60
CA HIS A 431 -6.42 -18.49 11.96
C HIS A 431 -5.13 -18.01 12.67
N GLY A 432 -4.41 -18.96 13.27
CA GLY A 432 -3.21 -18.68 14.08
C GLY A 432 -3.50 -18.69 15.59
N ALA A 433 -2.61 -18.10 16.37
CA ALA A 433 -2.75 -18.01 17.82
C ALA A 433 -3.64 -16.84 18.24
N GLY A 434 -4.36 -16.98 19.36
CA GLY A 434 -5.19 -15.90 19.92
C GLY A 434 -6.45 -15.58 19.13
N VAL A 435 -6.88 -16.47 18.24
CA VAL A 435 -8.07 -16.30 17.39
C VAL A 435 -9.33 -16.81 18.09
N GLY A 436 -10.45 -16.13 17.88
CA GLY A 436 -11.78 -16.50 18.39
C GLY A 436 -12.64 -15.29 18.69
N TRP A 437 -13.96 -15.47 18.72
CA TRP A 437 -14.95 -14.38 18.85
C TRP A 437 -14.67 -13.41 20.00
N THR A 438 -14.17 -13.92 21.12
CA THR A 438 -13.85 -13.11 22.32
C THR A 438 -12.35 -12.90 22.55
N SER A 439 -11.50 -13.53 21.76
CA SER A 439 -10.04 -13.48 21.93
C SER A 439 -9.40 -12.32 21.17
N ASN A 440 -9.56 -12.29 19.85
CA ASN A 440 -9.10 -11.20 19.01
C ASN A 440 -10.26 -10.27 18.63
N VAL A 441 -10.72 -9.51 19.61
CA VAL A 441 -11.83 -8.56 19.42
C VAL A 441 -11.42 -7.43 18.49
N SER A 442 -12.20 -7.24 17.43
CA SER A 442 -12.04 -6.13 16.49
C SER A 442 -13.40 -5.71 15.97
N LEU A 443 -13.87 -4.51 16.38
CA LEU A 443 -15.24 -4.11 16.06
C LEU A 443 -15.33 -3.63 14.60
N ASN A 444 -14.61 -2.57 14.22
CA ASN A 444 -14.64 -2.04 12.87
C ASN A 444 -13.25 -2.09 12.22
N GLY A 445 -13.23 -2.37 10.94
CA GLY A 445 -11.99 -2.30 10.14
C GLY A 445 -11.61 -0.86 9.84
N LEU A 446 -12.27 -0.24 8.88
CA LEU A 446 -12.05 1.14 8.44
C LEU A 446 -13.27 2.02 8.81
N VAL A 447 -13.00 3.17 9.42
CA VAL A 447 -13.99 4.24 9.62
C VAL A 447 -13.50 5.49 8.90
N VAL A 448 -14.31 6.06 8.00
CA VAL A 448 -13.97 7.26 7.22
C VAL A 448 -14.94 8.38 7.56
N ASN A 449 -14.46 9.38 8.28
CA ASN A 449 -15.21 10.59 8.63
C ASN A 449 -14.84 11.78 7.72
N GLY A 450 -13.65 11.77 7.14
CA GLY A 450 -13.16 12.80 6.23
C GLY A 450 -13.89 12.80 4.89
N ASN A 451 -14.02 13.99 4.28
CA ASN A 451 -14.57 14.16 2.94
C ASN A 451 -13.49 13.99 1.86
N HIS A 452 -13.91 13.67 0.63
CA HIS A 452 -13.02 13.53 -0.53
C HIS A 452 -11.89 12.49 -0.35
N VAL A 453 -12.10 11.49 0.50
CA VAL A 453 -11.17 10.39 0.68
C VAL A 453 -11.23 9.46 -0.54
N THR A 454 -10.06 9.12 -1.10
CA THR A 454 -9.96 8.24 -2.27
C THR A 454 -9.17 6.98 -1.90
N VAL A 455 -9.74 5.82 -2.17
CA VAL A 455 -9.17 4.52 -1.81
C VAL A 455 -8.98 3.65 -3.04
N TYR A 456 -7.79 3.08 -3.18
CA TYR A 456 -7.45 2.07 -4.19
C TYR A 456 -7.02 0.79 -3.49
N GLY A 457 -7.61 -0.36 -3.88
CA GLY A 457 -7.21 -1.65 -3.33
C GLY A 457 -7.47 -1.79 -1.83
N LEU A 458 -8.74 -1.80 -1.46
CA LEU A 458 -9.22 -1.94 -0.09
C LEU A 458 -9.58 -3.40 0.20
N PHE A 459 -8.85 -4.02 1.12
CA PHE A 459 -9.12 -5.36 1.62
C PHE A 459 -9.45 -5.25 3.11
N VAL A 460 -10.65 -5.71 3.54
CA VAL A 460 -11.06 -5.62 4.96
C VAL A 460 -11.83 -6.87 5.37
N GLU A 461 -11.35 -7.56 6.40
CA GLU A 461 -11.83 -8.92 6.67
C GLU A 461 -12.07 -9.22 8.16
N HIS A 462 -13.17 -9.92 8.41
CA HIS A 462 -13.55 -10.63 9.65
C HIS A 462 -13.87 -9.76 10.86
N HIS A 463 -14.03 -8.45 10.71
CA HIS A 463 -14.40 -7.58 11.86
C HIS A 463 -15.82 -7.87 12.32
N GLN A 464 -16.05 -7.74 13.62
CA GLN A 464 -17.30 -8.16 14.27
C GLN A 464 -18.48 -7.23 13.99
N HIS A 465 -18.20 -5.95 13.63
CA HIS A 465 -19.18 -4.99 13.15
C HIS A 465 -18.92 -4.68 11.67
N TYR A 466 -19.00 -3.40 11.25
CA TYR A 466 -18.74 -3.00 9.87
C TYR A 466 -17.28 -3.22 9.48
N GLN A 467 -17.07 -3.86 8.32
CA GLN A 467 -15.72 -3.90 7.78
C GLN A 467 -15.30 -2.48 7.35
N VAL A 468 -16.24 -1.75 6.70
CA VAL A 468 -16.09 -0.34 6.34
C VAL A 468 -17.32 0.44 6.78
N LEU A 469 -17.10 1.53 7.54
CA LEU A 469 -18.12 2.52 7.87
C LEU A 469 -17.72 3.87 7.28
N TRP A 470 -18.51 4.37 6.34
CA TRP A 470 -18.22 5.59 5.59
C TRP A 470 -19.19 6.70 5.95
N ASN A 471 -18.69 7.75 6.62
CA ASN A 471 -19.46 8.91 7.07
C ASN A 471 -19.18 10.18 6.26
N GLY A 472 -18.06 10.24 5.53
CA GLY A 472 -17.63 11.40 4.76
C GLY A 472 -18.31 11.50 3.39
N ASN A 473 -18.46 12.70 2.86
CA ASN A 473 -18.97 12.95 1.52
C ASN A 473 -17.87 12.93 0.46
N TYR A 474 -18.26 12.69 -0.81
CA TYR A 474 -17.37 12.66 -1.99
C TYR A 474 -16.27 11.59 -1.88
N GLY A 475 -16.54 10.53 -1.16
CA GLY A 475 -15.67 9.37 -1.06
C GLY A 475 -15.62 8.57 -2.36
N ARG A 476 -14.48 7.90 -2.60
CA ARG A 476 -14.31 7.02 -3.77
C ARG A 476 -13.54 5.78 -3.38
N THR A 477 -14.06 4.61 -3.79
CA THR A 477 -13.38 3.32 -3.59
C THR A 477 -13.24 2.60 -4.93
N TYR A 478 -11.99 2.27 -5.30
CA TYR A 478 -11.65 1.49 -6.47
C TYR A 478 -11.10 0.15 -6.02
N PHE A 479 -11.85 -0.89 -6.23
CA PHE A 479 -11.66 -2.25 -5.75
C PHE A 479 -11.87 -2.37 -4.23
N TYR A 480 -12.83 -3.20 -3.89
CA TYR A 480 -13.08 -3.66 -2.53
C TYR A 480 -13.15 -5.18 -2.48
N GLN A 481 -12.42 -5.78 -1.54
CA GLN A 481 -12.51 -7.18 -1.21
C GLN A 481 -12.76 -7.31 0.28
N SER A 482 -13.71 -8.16 0.64
CA SER A 482 -14.04 -8.38 2.03
C SER A 482 -14.49 -9.80 2.27
N GLU A 483 -14.02 -10.36 3.38
CA GLU A 483 -14.58 -11.55 3.97
C GLU A 483 -15.25 -11.17 5.28
N ILE A 484 -16.54 -11.49 5.41
CA ILE A 484 -17.27 -11.24 6.64
C ILE A 484 -16.81 -12.21 7.74
N PRO A 485 -17.01 -11.92 9.05
CA PRO A 485 -16.52 -12.78 10.11
C PRO A 485 -17.02 -14.22 9.95
N TYR A 486 -16.13 -15.19 10.12
CA TYR A 486 -16.41 -16.61 9.99
C TYR A 486 -17.03 -17.21 11.24
N ASP A 487 -16.76 -16.60 12.40
CA ASP A 487 -16.91 -17.16 13.74
C ASP A 487 -18.02 -16.56 14.64
N PRO A 488 -19.07 -15.88 14.11
CA PRO A 488 -20.21 -15.54 14.96
C PRO A 488 -20.81 -16.82 15.55
N PRO A 489 -20.83 -17.00 16.89
CA PRO A 489 -21.21 -18.28 17.47
C PRO A 489 -22.72 -18.60 17.32
N VAL A 490 -23.54 -17.57 17.29
CA VAL A 490 -24.98 -17.65 17.02
C VAL A 490 -25.46 -16.31 16.46
N GLN A 491 -26.56 -16.31 15.69
CA GLN A 491 -27.12 -15.10 15.09
C GLN A 491 -27.46 -14.00 16.11
N SER A 492 -27.94 -14.38 17.30
CA SER A 492 -28.42 -13.43 18.33
C SER A 492 -27.33 -12.49 18.85
N VAL A 493 -26.04 -12.87 18.74
CA VAL A 493 -24.91 -12.01 19.15
C VAL A 493 -24.30 -11.24 17.98
N TRP A 494 -24.82 -11.44 16.78
CA TRP A 494 -24.32 -10.77 15.58
C TRP A 494 -25.47 -10.15 14.78
N ARG A 495 -25.96 -9.01 15.28
CA ARG A 495 -27.03 -8.19 14.69
C ARG A 495 -26.68 -6.72 14.79
N SER A 496 -26.91 -5.98 13.70
CA SER A 496 -26.70 -4.52 13.68
C SER A 496 -27.89 -3.76 14.26
N ALA A 497 -29.12 -4.32 14.13
CA ALA A 497 -30.36 -3.76 14.67
C ALA A 497 -31.43 -4.85 14.83
N PRO A 498 -32.55 -4.58 15.53
CA PRO A 498 -33.69 -5.49 15.55
C PRO A 498 -34.19 -5.77 14.12
N GLY A 499 -34.26 -7.06 13.76
CA GLY A 499 -34.66 -7.50 12.42
C GLY A 499 -33.56 -7.37 11.34
N MET A 500 -32.32 -6.99 11.69
CA MET A 500 -31.20 -6.86 10.78
C MET A 500 -30.10 -7.83 11.22
N ASP A 501 -29.97 -8.93 10.54
CA ASP A 501 -29.01 -9.98 10.83
C ASP A 501 -27.63 -9.62 10.27
N GLY A 502 -26.61 -9.67 11.13
CA GLY A 502 -25.23 -9.30 10.82
C GLY A 502 -24.99 -7.79 10.74
N TRP A 503 -23.77 -7.45 10.33
CA TRP A 503 -23.30 -6.09 10.07
C TRP A 503 -22.80 -6.02 8.63
N ALA A 504 -23.32 -5.08 7.87
CA ALA A 504 -22.90 -4.92 6.46
C ALA A 504 -21.39 -4.83 6.33
N SER A 505 -20.85 -5.44 5.29
CA SER A 505 -19.41 -5.35 4.99
C SER A 505 -19.02 -3.90 4.63
N TYR A 506 -19.85 -3.22 3.85
CA TYR A 506 -19.64 -1.83 3.47
C TYR A 506 -20.90 -1.01 3.82
N LYS A 507 -20.76 -0.09 4.77
CA LYS A 507 -21.84 0.81 5.19
C LYS A 507 -21.51 2.24 4.82
N VAL A 508 -22.38 2.89 4.04
CA VAL A 508 -22.40 4.34 3.87
C VAL A 508 -23.47 4.93 4.79
N ALA A 509 -23.10 5.93 5.58
CA ALA A 509 -24.03 6.55 6.53
C ALA A 509 -25.20 7.26 5.81
N ASN A 510 -26.35 7.32 6.47
CA ASN A 510 -27.61 7.76 5.85
C ASN A 510 -27.62 9.23 5.46
N ASP A 511 -26.74 10.06 6.02
CA ASP A 511 -26.59 11.48 5.74
C ASP A 511 -25.54 11.79 4.64
N VAL A 512 -24.87 10.77 4.14
CA VAL A 512 -23.94 10.91 3.01
C VAL A 512 -24.73 11.08 1.71
N THR A 513 -24.46 12.13 0.98
CA THR A 513 -25.16 12.48 -0.27
C THR A 513 -24.36 12.17 -1.54
N HIS A 514 -23.04 11.98 -1.42
CA HIS A 514 -22.16 11.69 -2.55
C HIS A 514 -21.09 10.64 -2.14
N HIS A 515 -21.10 9.52 -2.84
CA HIS A 515 -20.10 8.46 -2.70
C HIS A 515 -20.09 7.60 -3.95
N GLU A 516 -18.93 7.13 -4.38
CA GLU A 516 -18.83 6.21 -5.52
C GLU A 516 -17.88 5.04 -5.22
N ALA A 517 -18.28 3.82 -5.63
CA ALA A 517 -17.47 2.64 -5.45
C ALA A 517 -17.54 1.71 -6.68
N TRP A 518 -16.39 1.11 -7.05
CA TRP A 518 -16.26 0.25 -8.22
C TRP A 518 -15.58 -1.08 -7.88
N GLY A 519 -16.17 -2.18 -8.39
CA GLY A 519 -15.57 -3.51 -8.29
C GLY A 519 -15.51 -4.02 -6.86
N LEU A 520 -16.66 -4.40 -6.29
CA LEU A 520 -16.76 -4.86 -4.90
C LEU A 520 -17.08 -6.36 -4.86
N GLY A 521 -16.21 -7.14 -4.20
CA GLY A 521 -16.41 -8.56 -3.92
C GLY A 521 -16.53 -8.80 -2.42
N ILE A 522 -17.63 -9.41 -1.98
CA ILE A 522 -17.89 -9.74 -0.58
C ILE A 522 -18.11 -11.24 -0.45
N TYR A 523 -17.35 -11.86 0.43
CA TYR A 523 -17.21 -13.31 0.53
C TYR A 523 -17.61 -13.78 1.92
N SER A 524 -18.20 -14.98 2.00
CA SER A 524 -18.62 -15.58 3.26
C SER A 524 -18.16 -17.01 3.42
N VAL A 525 -17.69 -17.32 4.62
CA VAL A 525 -17.58 -18.66 5.18
C VAL A 525 -18.19 -18.61 6.56
N PHE A 526 -19.30 -19.30 6.82
CA PHE A 526 -19.84 -19.40 8.17
C PHE A 526 -19.40 -20.72 8.81
N LEU A 527 -18.81 -20.66 9.99
CA LEU A 527 -18.37 -21.83 10.74
C LEU A 527 -19.53 -22.43 11.58
N HIS A 528 -20.60 -21.67 11.75
CA HIS A 528 -21.79 -22.08 12.49
C HIS A 528 -23.03 -22.03 11.60
N PRO A 529 -23.93 -23.05 11.68
CA PRO A 529 -25.13 -23.10 10.86
C PRO A 529 -26.12 -21.98 11.27
N HIS A 530 -26.98 -21.62 10.32
CA HIS A 530 -28.05 -20.63 10.51
C HIS A 530 -27.58 -19.19 10.84
N VAL A 531 -26.32 -18.87 10.56
CA VAL A 531 -25.83 -17.48 10.59
C VAL A 531 -26.04 -16.88 9.21
N VAL A 532 -26.66 -15.71 9.15
CA VAL A 532 -26.94 -14.98 7.91
C VAL A 532 -26.52 -13.52 8.04
N LEU A 533 -26.28 -12.89 6.89
CA LEU A 533 -26.08 -11.47 6.75
C LEU A 533 -27.19 -10.90 5.87
N SER A 534 -28.00 -9.99 6.40
CA SER A 534 -29.12 -9.41 5.65
C SER A 534 -28.67 -8.65 4.40
N HIS A 535 -27.67 -7.78 4.52
CA HIS A 535 -27.14 -6.98 3.42
C HIS A 535 -25.63 -6.98 3.44
N ALA A 536 -24.99 -7.31 2.30
CA ALA A 536 -23.53 -7.19 2.19
C ALA A 536 -23.09 -5.73 2.15
N ILE A 537 -23.86 -4.87 1.49
CA ILE A 537 -23.65 -3.43 1.38
C ILE A 537 -24.92 -2.71 1.81
N GLU A 538 -24.78 -1.65 2.61
CA GLU A 538 -25.88 -0.77 3.03
C GLU A 538 -25.55 0.68 2.68
N VAL A 539 -26.43 1.35 1.95
CA VAL A 539 -26.24 2.72 1.48
C VAL A 539 -27.53 3.53 1.50
N PRO A 540 -27.47 4.88 1.60
CA PRO A 540 -28.63 5.71 1.40
C PRO A 540 -29.06 5.72 -0.08
N GLU A 541 -30.35 5.57 -0.36
CA GLU A 541 -30.92 5.71 -1.71
C GLU A 541 -30.96 7.17 -2.13
N THR A 542 -29.81 7.69 -2.57
CA THR A 542 -29.67 9.06 -3.07
C THR A 542 -28.90 9.07 -4.40
N PRO A 543 -29.24 9.95 -5.37
CA PRO A 543 -28.63 9.93 -6.71
C PRO A 543 -27.10 10.11 -6.74
N GLY A 544 -26.51 10.72 -5.70
CA GLY A 544 -25.07 10.93 -5.61
C GLY A 544 -24.30 9.77 -4.97
N VAL A 545 -24.98 8.75 -4.46
CA VAL A 545 -24.34 7.53 -3.92
C VAL A 545 -24.48 6.42 -4.95
N ARG A 546 -23.36 6.01 -5.54
CA ARG A 546 -23.35 5.08 -6.69
C ARG A 546 -22.37 3.95 -6.47
N PHE A 547 -22.81 2.74 -6.76
CA PHE A 547 -22.02 1.52 -6.66
C PHE A 547 -22.06 0.75 -7.99
N HIS A 548 -20.87 0.33 -8.44
CA HIS A 548 -20.68 -0.29 -9.73
C HIS A 548 -20.02 -1.66 -9.58
N HIS A 549 -20.59 -2.70 -10.22
CA HIS A 549 -20.01 -4.03 -10.31
C HIS A 549 -19.78 -4.70 -8.93
N MET A 550 -20.84 -5.14 -8.32
CA MET A 550 -20.85 -5.81 -7.01
C MET A 550 -21.14 -7.30 -7.15
N ILE A 551 -20.44 -8.13 -6.37
CA ILE A 551 -20.63 -9.58 -6.33
C ILE A 551 -20.58 -10.08 -4.89
N THR A 552 -21.42 -11.06 -4.55
CA THR A 552 -21.32 -11.81 -3.30
C THR A 552 -21.09 -13.29 -3.59
N VAL A 553 -20.21 -13.95 -2.82
CA VAL A 553 -19.81 -15.34 -3.04
C VAL A 553 -19.78 -16.10 -1.72
N ALA A 554 -20.50 -17.23 -1.64
CA ALA A 554 -20.36 -18.18 -0.54
C ALA A 554 -19.19 -19.14 -0.84
N LEU A 555 -18.19 -19.16 0.04
CA LEU A 555 -16.98 -19.99 -0.08
C LEU A 555 -17.07 -21.28 0.73
N GLY A 556 -17.82 -21.27 1.83
CA GLY A 556 -17.94 -22.38 2.77
C GLY A 556 -19.11 -23.32 2.45
N PRO A 557 -19.06 -24.56 2.98
CA PRO A 557 -20.06 -25.60 2.70
C PRO A 557 -21.35 -25.48 3.55
N LEU A 558 -21.36 -24.65 4.59
CA LEU A 558 -22.52 -24.51 5.48
C LEU A 558 -23.59 -23.59 4.89
N ASP A 559 -24.84 -23.77 5.34
CA ASP A 559 -26.03 -23.06 4.86
C ASP A 559 -26.15 -21.63 5.42
N GLY A 560 -25.03 -20.92 5.58
CA GLY A 560 -25.03 -19.50 5.85
C GLY A 560 -25.18 -18.71 4.56
N ALA A 561 -25.94 -17.63 4.60
CA ALA A 561 -26.20 -16.83 3.40
C ALA A 561 -25.91 -15.34 3.65
N ILE A 562 -25.47 -14.67 2.56
CA ILE A 562 -25.67 -13.24 2.42
C ILE A 562 -27.00 -13.12 1.66
N GLU A 563 -28.01 -12.49 2.24
CA GLU A 563 -29.34 -12.45 1.68
C GLU A 563 -29.48 -11.47 0.52
N ASN A 564 -28.75 -10.37 0.57
CA ASN A 564 -28.75 -9.35 -0.50
C ASN A 564 -27.35 -8.78 -0.73
N VAL A 565 -27.06 -8.44 -1.99
CA VAL A 565 -25.78 -7.83 -2.39
C VAL A 565 -25.67 -6.40 -1.88
N ILE A 566 -26.71 -5.58 -2.12
CA ILE A 566 -26.78 -4.18 -1.68
C ILE A 566 -28.23 -3.85 -1.31
N ASP A 567 -28.44 -3.38 -0.10
CA ASP A 567 -29.75 -3.17 0.51
C ASP A 567 -30.69 -4.35 0.17
N ASN A 568 -31.87 -4.13 -0.35
CA ASN A 568 -32.81 -5.20 -0.72
C ASN A 568 -32.64 -5.69 -2.17
N THR A 569 -31.42 -5.61 -2.74
CA THR A 569 -31.15 -5.90 -4.17
C THR A 569 -30.10 -6.99 -4.33
N GLY A 570 -30.28 -7.85 -5.35
CA GLY A 570 -29.35 -8.87 -5.81
C GLY A 570 -29.69 -10.29 -5.39
N GLY A 571 -30.39 -10.46 -4.29
CA GLY A 571 -30.83 -11.78 -3.78
C GLY A 571 -29.72 -12.58 -3.10
N PRO A 572 -30.03 -13.81 -2.64
CA PRO A 572 -29.17 -14.57 -1.75
C PRO A 572 -28.03 -15.28 -2.45
N THR A 573 -26.89 -15.36 -1.74
CA THR A 573 -25.78 -16.26 -2.10
C THR A 573 -26.07 -17.69 -1.65
N SER A 574 -25.56 -18.68 -2.36
CA SER A 574 -25.55 -20.06 -1.94
C SER A 574 -24.32 -20.81 -2.43
N HIS A 575 -23.82 -21.75 -1.63
CA HIS A 575 -22.75 -22.64 -2.02
C HIS A 575 -23.27 -23.90 -2.72
N HIS A 576 -24.45 -24.43 -2.32
CA HIS A 576 -25.12 -25.59 -2.89
C HIS A 576 -26.64 -25.36 -3.05
N PRO A 577 -27.17 -25.21 -4.32
CA PRO A 577 -26.42 -25.00 -5.56
C PRO A 577 -25.66 -23.69 -5.53
N ARG A 578 -24.56 -23.60 -6.28
CA ARG A 578 -23.78 -22.37 -6.29
C ARG A 578 -24.54 -21.23 -6.95
N VAL A 579 -24.85 -20.21 -6.16
CA VAL A 579 -25.45 -18.95 -6.61
C VAL A 579 -24.55 -17.80 -6.17
N THR A 580 -24.09 -17.02 -7.13
CA THR A 580 -23.22 -15.85 -6.93
C THR A 580 -23.93 -14.62 -7.49
N PRO A 581 -24.77 -13.96 -6.69
CA PRO A 581 -25.50 -12.77 -7.14
C PRO A 581 -24.56 -11.64 -7.53
N GLN A 582 -24.97 -10.91 -8.57
CA GLN A 582 -24.20 -9.79 -9.13
C GLN A 582 -25.13 -8.63 -9.40
N VAL A 583 -24.71 -7.42 -9.03
CA VAL A 583 -25.43 -6.15 -9.29
C VAL A 583 -24.48 -5.24 -10.05
N ALA A 584 -24.89 -4.85 -11.28
CA ALA A 584 -24.05 -4.02 -12.14
C ALA A 584 -23.97 -2.58 -11.64
N GLU A 585 -25.12 -2.00 -11.28
CA GLU A 585 -25.29 -0.60 -10.91
C GLU A 585 -26.28 -0.45 -9.75
N PHE A 586 -25.97 0.41 -8.78
CA PHE A 586 -26.90 0.78 -7.73
C PHE A 586 -26.75 2.30 -7.42
N PRO A 587 -27.85 3.08 -7.29
CA PRO A 587 -29.21 2.69 -7.69
C PRO A 587 -29.30 2.33 -9.18
N PRO A 588 -30.32 1.55 -9.61
CA PRO A 588 -30.50 1.22 -11.01
C PRO A 588 -30.62 2.47 -11.88
N PRO A 589 -30.13 2.45 -13.14
CA PRO A 589 -30.26 3.58 -14.04
C PRO A 589 -31.71 4.06 -14.19
N GLY A 590 -31.95 5.34 -13.99
CA GLY A 590 -33.29 5.98 -14.15
C GLY A 590 -34.10 6.09 -12.86
N LYS A 591 -33.54 5.71 -11.71
CA LYS A 591 -34.11 6.04 -10.39
C LYS A 591 -33.41 7.26 -9.76
#